data_4396b8bcd92d9e2736a3c904f70648cf
#
_entry.id   4396b8bcd92d9e2736a3c904f70648cf
#
_cell.length_a   1.000
_cell.length_b   1.000
_cell.length_c   1.000
_cell.angle_alpha   90.00
_cell.angle_beta   90.00
_cell.angle_gamma   90.00
#
_symmetry.space_group_name_H-M   'P 1'
#
loop_
_entity.id
_entity.type
_entity.pdbx_description
1 polymer ?
#
loop_
_entity_poly.entity_id
_entity_poly.type
_entity_poly.pdbx_seq_one_letter_code
_entity_poly.pdbx_strand_id
1 'polypeptide(L)'
;MNALLIVFAKEMLESLRDRRTLLTTLLLGPVFMPVMFSFMTHTIIKQVMDGADEKVTIAAINADAAPNLRDHLATHGVTLRAFAGDDAAARAAVVAGTEKLVLEVPQEHAQRVAAGETAPLRLYYDSSNRDKRGQIDRVESLLREWNQRIAVQRLVLRGVDPRVLSPIPLQQIDVSTPAGRSVLLLGMLSFFLVISMFASGISVAIDGTAGERERGSLEALLTLPVRREVLLGGKLLATAAMMTIALLLTTTGLTIALSRIGLEQLGMSANLGPATAFLMAAILLPLVPVGAGLLTLVASFARSIREAQAWVGIAQLLPTMPLAFVSMLNPTASPLLMCVPSLSQHLLIMKLLRAEALAPLDVSLSVGSSLLMATLLIGIAMRLYRRESLLG
;
A
#
# COMPACT_ATOMS: atom_id res chain seq x y z
N MET A 1 4.09 -42.20 19.55
CA MET A 1 3.99 -40.87 18.96
C MET A 1 4.40 -40.96 17.48
N ASN A 2 3.64 -40.37 16.58
CA ASN A 2 3.95 -40.47 15.14
C ASN A 2 5.27 -39.72 14.86
N ALA A 3 6.22 -40.34 14.16
CA ALA A 3 7.54 -39.72 13.86
C ALA A 3 7.44 -38.30 13.30
N LEU A 4 6.40 -38.02 12.49
CA LEU A 4 6.11 -36.72 11.94
C LEU A 4 5.87 -35.65 13.04
N LEU A 5 5.11 -36.03 14.11
CA LEU A 5 4.84 -35.10 15.21
C LEU A 5 6.08 -34.87 16.08
N ILE A 6 6.98 -35.85 16.17
CA ILE A 6 8.25 -35.73 16.92
C ILE A 6 9.13 -34.67 16.17
N VAL A 7 9.28 -34.84 14.86
CA VAL A 7 10.05 -33.89 14.03
C VAL A 7 9.43 -32.49 14.10
N PHE A 8 8.12 -32.38 13.92
CA PHE A 8 7.40 -31.10 14.05
C PHE A 8 7.65 -30.44 15.40
N ALA A 9 7.50 -31.19 16.51
CA ALA A 9 7.69 -30.65 17.86
C ALA A 9 9.14 -30.21 18.11
N LYS A 10 10.13 -30.98 17.58
CA LYS A 10 11.55 -30.60 17.61
C LYS A 10 11.78 -29.26 16.90
N GLU A 11 11.35 -29.14 15.64
CA GLU A 11 11.54 -27.92 14.84
C GLU A 11 10.83 -26.70 15.46
N MET A 12 9.63 -26.89 15.99
CA MET A 12 8.91 -25.84 16.71
C MET A 12 9.64 -25.42 17.98
N LEU A 13 10.15 -26.35 18.77
CA LEU A 13 10.90 -26.05 19.99
C LEU A 13 12.21 -25.33 19.67
N GLU A 14 12.93 -25.73 18.64
CA GLU A 14 14.14 -25.04 18.16
C GLU A 14 13.82 -23.59 17.76
N SER A 15 12.80 -23.39 16.93
CA SER A 15 12.36 -22.07 16.49
C SER A 15 11.90 -21.19 17.66
N LEU A 16 11.20 -21.74 18.66
CA LEU A 16 10.73 -21.01 19.83
C LEU A 16 11.84 -20.72 20.86
N ARG A 17 12.94 -21.47 20.85
CA ARG A 17 14.12 -21.23 21.70
C ARG A 17 15.11 -20.26 21.09
N ASP A 18 15.14 -20.14 19.80
CA ASP A 18 15.99 -19.17 19.10
C ASP A 18 15.39 -17.77 19.19
N ARG A 19 15.99 -16.93 20.08
CA ARG A 19 15.56 -15.55 20.30
C ARG A 19 15.62 -14.71 19.00
N ARG A 20 16.56 -15.01 18.11
CA ARG A 20 16.70 -14.28 16.86
C ARG A 20 15.53 -14.59 15.91
N THR A 21 15.21 -15.87 15.77
CA THR A 21 14.05 -16.33 14.98
C THR A 21 12.74 -15.80 15.55
N LEU A 22 12.56 -15.85 16.87
CA LEU A 22 11.37 -15.27 17.52
C LEU A 22 11.24 -13.78 17.28
N LEU A 23 12.31 -13.02 17.47
CA LEU A 23 12.30 -11.56 17.25
C LEU A 23 11.97 -11.22 15.79
N THR A 24 12.59 -11.89 14.82
CA THR A 24 12.30 -11.63 13.41
C THR A 24 10.89 -12.04 13.03
N THR A 25 10.42 -13.18 13.49
CA THR A 25 9.10 -13.75 13.16
C THR A 25 7.95 -13.01 13.86
N LEU A 26 8.09 -12.71 15.15
CA LEU A 26 7.01 -12.12 15.95
C LEU A 26 7.07 -10.61 16.04
N LEU A 27 8.25 -10.01 15.91
CA LEU A 27 8.41 -8.55 15.98
C LEU A 27 8.28 -7.90 14.60
N LEU A 28 9.02 -8.41 13.62
CA LEU A 28 9.10 -7.75 12.31
C LEU A 28 7.74 -7.78 11.58
N GLY A 29 7.11 -8.93 11.49
CA GLY A 29 5.80 -9.08 10.83
C GLY A 29 4.66 -8.55 11.69
N PRO A 30 4.35 -9.21 12.81
CA PRO A 30 3.13 -8.94 13.58
C PRO A 30 3.10 -7.59 14.29
N VAL A 31 4.24 -7.03 14.65
CA VAL A 31 4.31 -5.73 15.36
C VAL A 31 4.72 -4.60 14.45
N PHE A 32 5.84 -4.75 13.73
CA PHE A 32 6.38 -3.67 12.91
C PHE A 32 5.44 -3.30 11.75
N MET A 33 4.84 -4.29 11.07
CA MET A 33 3.96 -4.01 9.93
C MET A 33 2.67 -3.26 10.33
N PRO A 34 1.91 -3.65 11.37
CA PRO A 34 0.77 -2.87 11.84
C PRO A 34 1.13 -1.46 12.30
N VAL A 35 2.26 -1.30 13.01
CA VAL A 35 2.73 0.01 13.48
C VAL A 35 3.11 0.89 12.29
N MET A 36 3.87 0.36 11.33
CA MET A 36 4.28 1.10 10.14
C MET A 36 3.08 1.48 9.26
N PHE A 37 2.12 0.57 9.09
CA PHE A 37 0.89 0.84 8.37
C PHE A 37 0.06 1.92 9.06
N SER A 38 -0.09 1.85 10.39
CA SER A 38 -0.78 2.86 11.18
C SER A 38 -0.10 4.23 11.08
N PHE A 39 1.22 4.27 11.20
CA PHE A 39 2.01 5.50 11.05
C PHE A 39 1.85 6.11 9.65
N MET A 40 1.96 5.28 8.60
CA MET A 40 1.77 5.73 7.22
C MET A 40 0.36 6.30 7.01
N THR A 41 -0.65 5.60 7.47
CA THR A 41 -2.05 6.04 7.36
C THR A 41 -2.29 7.34 8.13
N HIS A 42 -1.79 7.44 9.36
CA HIS A 42 -1.89 8.67 10.16
C HIS A 42 -1.21 9.86 9.47
N THR A 43 -0.03 9.63 8.87
CA THR A 43 0.68 10.67 8.13
C THR A 43 -0.08 11.12 6.90
N ILE A 44 -0.68 10.19 6.14
CA ILE A 44 -1.54 10.53 4.99
C ILE A 44 -2.75 11.36 5.44
N ILE A 45 -3.43 10.92 6.50
CA ILE A 45 -4.58 11.65 7.06
C ILE A 45 -4.17 13.07 7.44
N LYS A 46 -3.06 13.20 8.18
CA LYS A 46 -2.55 14.49 8.60
C LYS A 46 -2.21 15.39 7.41
N GLN A 47 -1.53 14.87 6.39
CA GLN A 47 -1.21 15.65 5.19
C GLN A 47 -2.47 16.13 4.44
N VAL A 48 -3.51 15.30 4.36
CA VAL A 48 -4.78 15.67 3.72
C VAL A 48 -5.51 16.73 4.53
N MET A 49 -5.56 16.59 5.87
CA MET A 49 -6.25 17.54 6.75
C MET A 49 -5.49 18.87 6.88
N ASP A 50 -4.19 18.81 7.11
CA ASP A 50 -3.35 20.01 7.23
C ASP A 50 -3.32 20.80 5.90
N GLY A 51 -3.33 20.10 4.76
CA GLY A 51 -3.38 20.72 3.44
C GLY A 51 -4.68 21.50 3.16
N ALA A 52 -5.77 21.18 3.85
CA ALA A 52 -7.04 21.90 3.73
C ALA A 52 -7.03 23.23 4.53
N ASP A 53 -6.37 23.28 5.69
CA ASP A 53 -6.36 24.42 6.61
C ASP A 53 -5.06 25.24 6.57
N GLU A 54 -4.04 24.80 5.84
CA GLU A 54 -2.74 25.48 5.79
C GLU A 54 -2.88 26.89 5.19
N LYS A 55 -2.47 27.90 5.95
CA LYS A 55 -2.29 29.27 5.41
C LYS A 55 -1.13 29.24 4.43
N VAL A 56 -1.46 29.30 3.14
CA VAL A 56 -0.47 29.26 2.07
C VAL A 56 0.07 30.67 1.83
N THR A 57 1.36 30.88 2.05
CA THR A 57 2.01 32.14 1.63
C THR A 57 2.71 31.93 0.31
N ILE A 58 2.34 32.70 -0.70
CA ILE A 58 2.91 32.64 -2.04
C ILE A 58 3.60 33.95 -2.37
N ALA A 59 4.70 33.84 -3.12
CA ALA A 59 5.41 35.00 -3.64
C ALA A 59 4.60 35.66 -4.77
N ALA A 60 4.52 36.97 -4.77
CA ALA A 60 3.80 37.71 -5.79
C ALA A 60 4.56 38.95 -6.29
N ILE A 61 4.61 39.11 -7.58
CA ILE A 61 5.12 40.31 -8.26
C ILE A 61 3.95 41.26 -8.47
N ASN A 62 4.12 42.51 -8.05
CA ASN A 62 3.13 43.59 -8.17
C ASN A 62 1.74 43.25 -7.58
N ALA A 63 1.69 42.56 -6.46
CA ALA A 63 0.42 42.20 -5.80
C ALA A 63 -0.48 43.40 -5.49
N ASP A 64 0.10 44.58 -5.27
CA ASP A 64 -0.63 45.80 -4.97
C ASP A 64 -1.38 46.37 -6.19
N ALA A 65 -1.09 45.93 -7.40
CA ALA A 65 -1.86 46.27 -8.60
C ALA A 65 -3.23 45.60 -8.67
N ALA A 66 -3.51 44.59 -7.77
CA ALA A 66 -4.78 43.88 -7.71
C ALA A 66 -5.24 43.69 -6.25
N PRO A 67 -5.60 44.77 -5.50
CA PRO A 67 -5.95 44.69 -4.08
C PRO A 67 -7.15 43.75 -3.83
N ASN A 68 -8.18 43.82 -4.68
CA ASN A 68 -9.36 42.97 -4.55
C ASN A 68 -9.06 41.48 -4.72
N LEU A 69 -8.10 41.13 -5.60
CA LEU A 69 -7.62 39.75 -5.76
C LEU A 69 -6.84 39.31 -4.52
N ARG A 70 -5.98 40.18 -3.97
CA ARG A 70 -5.25 39.90 -2.73
C ARG A 70 -6.20 39.60 -1.58
N ASP A 71 -7.25 40.44 -1.42
CA ASP A 71 -8.25 40.27 -0.35
C ASP A 71 -9.08 38.99 -0.55
N HIS A 72 -9.43 38.65 -1.80
CA HIS A 72 -10.09 37.39 -2.13
C HIS A 72 -9.22 36.19 -1.76
N LEU A 73 -7.95 36.18 -2.11
CA LEU A 73 -7.02 35.10 -1.76
C LEU A 73 -6.80 35.02 -0.25
N ALA A 74 -6.68 36.16 0.44
CA ALA A 74 -6.50 36.22 1.90
C ALA A 74 -7.70 35.65 2.65
N THR A 75 -8.93 35.92 2.21
CA THR A 75 -10.18 35.36 2.79
C THR A 75 -10.21 33.84 2.69
N HIS A 76 -9.52 33.25 1.70
CA HIS A 76 -9.43 31.80 1.49
C HIS A 76 -8.11 31.21 2.03
N GLY A 77 -7.40 31.92 2.92
CA GLY A 77 -6.20 31.45 3.59
C GLY A 77 -4.92 31.47 2.74
N VAL A 78 -4.94 32.20 1.59
CA VAL A 78 -3.76 32.39 0.76
C VAL A 78 -3.27 33.83 0.92
N THR A 79 -2.07 34.01 1.50
CA THR A 79 -1.44 35.34 1.68
C THR A 79 -0.39 35.59 0.60
N LEU A 80 -0.40 36.79 0.03
CA LEU A 80 0.59 37.20 -0.97
C LEU A 80 1.75 37.90 -0.27
N ARG A 81 2.99 37.42 -0.52
CA ARG A 81 4.23 38.05 -0.08
C ARG A 81 4.90 38.72 -1.28
N ALA A 82 5.33 39.97 -1.14
CA ALA A 82 6.04 40.65 -2.21
C ALA A 82 7.30 39.87 -2.63
N PHE A 83 7.45 39.68 -3.94
CA PHE A 83 8.64 39.12 -4.56
C PHE A 83 9.37 40.20 -5.33
N ALA A 84 10.63 40.44 -4.95
CA ALA A 84 11.50 41.42 -5.61
C ALA A 84 12.20 40.74 -6.80
N GLY A 85 11.68 40.93 -8.00
CA GLY A 85 12.25 40.37 -9.22
C GLY A 85 11.31 40.50 -10.40
N ASP A 86 11.82 40.17 -11.56
CA ASP A 86 11.08 40.10 -12.82
C ASP A 86 10.66 38.67 -13.18
N ASP A 87 10.08 38.48 -14.37
CA ASP A 87 9.70 37.17 -14.93
C ASP A 87 10.87 36.15 -14.90
N ALA A 88 12.08 36.59 -15.26
CA ALA A 88 13.24 35.72 -15.31
C ALA A 88 13.65 35.27 -13.89
N ALA A 89 13.61 36.19 -12.92
CA ALA A 89 13.89 35.89 -11.52
C ALA A 89 12.83 34.95 -10.91
N ALA A 90 11.54 35.13 -11.24
CA ALA A 90 10.46 34.25 -10.81
C ALA A 90 10.66 32.82 -11.31
N ARG A 91 10.97 32.66 -12.61
CA ARG A 91 11.28 31.34 -13.19
C ARG A 91 12.48 30.68 -12.53
N ALA A 92 13.57 31.46 -12.34
CA ALA A 92 14.78 30.96 -11.70
C ALA A 92 14.51 30.50 -10.25
N ALA A 93 13.72 31.27 -9.48
CA ALA A 93 13.36 30.93 -8.10
C ALA A 93 12.52 29.66 -8.00
N VAL A 94 11.58 29.46 -8.92
CA VAL A 94 10.77 28.24 -8.98
C VAL A 94 11.59 27.02 -9.38
N VAL A 95 12.45 27.15 -10.39
CA VAL A 95 13.34 26.06 -10.83
C VAL A 95 14.37 25.70 -9.74
N ALA A 96 14.93 26.71 -9.05
CA ALA A 96 15.83 26.48 -7.93
C ALA A 96 15.13 25.92 -6.68
N GLY A 97 13.80 25.90 -6.66
CA GLY A 97 13.00 25.41 -5.53
C GLY A 97 12.96 26.38 -4.32
N THR A 98 13.50 27.58 -4.43
CA THR A 98 13.45 28.63 -3.40
C THR A 98 12.04 29.16 -3.20
N GLU A 99 11.24 29.23 -4.26
CA GLU A 99 9.82 29.51 -4.21
C GLU A 99 9.00 28.31 -4.71
N LYS A 100 7.88 28.07 -4.06
CA LYS A 100 6.96 26.98 -4.46
C LYS A 100 6.18 27.33 -5.73
N LEU A 101 5.68 28.55 -5.74
CA LEU A 101 4.98 29.17 -6.88
C LEU A 101 5.08 30.70 -6.77
N VAL A 102 5.01 31.37 -7.89
CA VAL A 102 5.05 32.84 -7.97
C VAL A 102 3.88 33.32 -8.83
N LEU A 103 3.08 34.24 -8.28
CA LEU A 103 2.00 34.91 -9.00
C LEU A 103 2.49 36.26 -9.50
N GLU A 104 2.46 36.50 -10.81
CA GLU A 104 2.74 37.80 -11.38
C GLU A 104 1.43 38.49 -11.77
N VAL A 105 1.27 39.70 -11.26
CA VAL A 105 0.24 40.65 -11.67
C VAL A 105 0.89 41.69 -12.56
N PRO A 106 0.60 41.76 -13.87
CA PRO A 106 1.17 42.78 -14.75
C PRO A 106 0.82 44.18 -14.26
N GLN A 107 1.72 45.14 -14.45
CA GLN A 107 1.50 46.53 -14.02
C GLN A 107 0.23 47.18 -14.63
N GLU A 108 -0.11 46.77 -15.85
CA GLU A 108 -1.31 47.25 -16.55
C GLU A 108 -2.61 46.61 -16.10
N HIS A 109 -2.54 45.64 -15.14
CA HIS A 109 -3.70 44.83 -14.75
C HIS A 109 -4.87 45.68 -14.28
N ALA A 110 -4.63 46.67 -13.42
CA ALA A 110 -5.68 47.55 -12.87
C ALA A 110 -6.33 48.37 -13.98
N GLN A 111 -5.56 48.90 -14.91
CA GLN A 111 -6.05 49.72 -16.04
C GLN A 111 -6.90 48.88 -17.00
N ARG A 112 -6.44 47.68 -17.35
CA ARG A 112 -7.18 46.78 -18.23
C ARG A 112 -8.48 46.29 -17.58
N VAL A 113 -8.45 45.98 -16.27
CA VAL A 113 -9.67 45.61 -15.54
C VAL A 113 -10.68 46.75 -15.54
N ALA A 114 -10.23 48.01 -15.33
CA ALA A 114 -11.09 49.20 -15.37
C ALA A 114 -11.64 49.49 -16.77
N ALA A 115 -10.85 49.25 -17.82
CA ALA A 115 -11.26 49.37 -19.21
C ALA A 115 -12.22 48.25 -19.69
N GLY A 116 -12.45 47.25 -18.86
CA GLY A 116 -13.28 46.09 -19.22
C GLY A 116 -12.57 45.07 -20.13
N GLU A 117 -11.26 45.22 -20.32
CA GLU A 117 -10.42 44.36 -21.13
C GLU A 117 -9.97 43.09 -20.39
N THR A 118 -9.35 42.17 -21.14
CA THR A 118 -8.70 41.00 -20.54
C THR A 118 -7.40 41.41 -19.86
N ALA A 119 -7.26 41.04 -18.59
CA ALA A 119 -6.10 41.34 -17.75
C ALA A 119 -5.42 40.02 -17.31
N PRO A 120 -4.45 39.50 -18.09
CA PRO A 120 -3.85 38.20 -17.83
C PRO A 120 -3.08 38.22 -16.49
N LEU A 121 -3.17 37.11 -15.74
CA LEU A 121 -2.31 36.80 -14.62
C LEU A 121 -1.36 35.67 -15.04
N ARG A 122 -0.14 35.66 -14.52
CA ARG A 122 0.83 34.58 -14.78
C ARG A 122 1.16 33.86 -13.50
N LEU A 123 1.05 32.55 -13.54
CA LEU A 123 1.40 31.66 -12.42
C LEU A 123 2.59 30.79 -12.81
N TYR A 124 3.71 30.98 -12.13
CA TYR A 124 4.93 30.21 -12.32
C TYR A 124 4.97 29.10 -11.28
N TYR A 125 5.09 27.86 -11.72
CA TYR A 125 5.18 26.68 -10.87
C TYR A 125 5.93 25.54 -11.56
N ASP A 126 6.43 24.59 -10.76
CA ASP A 126 7.06 23.36 -11.25
C ASP A 126 6.10 22.18 -11.10
N SER A 127 5.58 21.68 -12.21
CA SER A 127 4.66 20.53 -12.24
C SER A 127 5.32 19.18 -11.89
N SER A 128 6.65 19.10 -11.93
CA SER A 128 7.40 17.89 -11.59
C SER A 128 7.42 17.63 -10.09
N ASN A 129 7.20 18.65 -9.27
CA ASN A 129 7.22 18.55 -7.81
C ASN A 129 5.86 18.14 -7.26
N ARG A 130 5.73 16.83 -6.96
CA ARG A 130 4.46 16.23 -6.48
C ARG A 130 4.02 16.77 -5.11
N ASP A 131 4.97 17.10 -4.24
CA ASP A 131 4.67 17.55 -2.87
C ASP A 131 3.97 18.91 -2.82
N LYS A 132 4.13 19.71 -3.88
CA LYS A 132 3.58 21.06 -4.00
C LYS A 132 2.26 21.14 -4.78
N ARG A 133 1.84 20.02 -5.40
CA ARG A 133 0.71 19.99 -6.34
C ARG A 133 -0.60 20.45 -5.69
N GLY A 134 -0.88 20.00 -4.47
CA GLY A 134 -2.10 20.42 -3.76
C GLY A 134 -2.21 21.93 -3.53
N GLN A 135 -1.09 22.61 -3.26
CA GLN A 135 -1.06 24.08 -3.11
C GLN A 135 -1.25 24.78 -4.43
N ILE A 136 -0.65 24.25 -5.53
CA ILE A 136 -0.80 24.78 -6.89
C ILE A 136 -2.27 24.67 -7.30
N ASP A 137 -2.87 23.48 -7.18
CA ASP A 137 -4.26 23.22 -7.57
C ASP A 137 -5.24 24.11 -6.78
N ARG A 138 -4.96 24.34 -5.48
CA ARG A 138 -5.75 25.26 -4.64
C ARG A 138 -5.67 26.69 -5.13
N VAL A 139 -4.47 27.22 -5.39
CA VAL A 139 -4.30 28.60 -5.88
C VAL A 139 -4.94 28.75 -7.26
N GLU A 140 -4.75 27.79 -8.14
CA GLU A 140 -5.34 27.80 -9.48
C GLU A 140 -6.88 27.77 -9.42
N SER A 141 -7.47 26.99 -8.52
CA SER A 141 -8.93 26.96 -8.32
C SER A 141 -9.48 28.30 -7.82
N LEU A 142 -8.79 28.95 -6.87
CA LEU A 142 -9.17 30.26 -6.37
C LEU A 142 -9.05 31.36 -7.45
N LEU A 143 -8.01 31.30 -8.29
CA LEU A 143 -7.87 32.23 -9.43
C LEU A 143 -8.96 32.01 -10.49
N ARG A 144 -9.37 30.76 -10.74
CA ARG A 144 -10.50 30.45 -11.64
C ARG A 144 -11.82 30.97 -11.07
N GLU A 145 -12.06 30.76 -9.74
CA GLU A 145 -13.25 31.29 -9.06
C GLU A 145 -13.29 32.82 -9.14
N TRP A 146 -12.18 33.49 -8.89
CA TRP A 146 -12.04 34.92 -9.04
C TRP A 146 -12.37 35.40 -10.46
N ASN A 147 -11.80 34.76 -11.47
CA ASN A 147 -12.08 35.05 -12.88
C ASN A 147 -13.57 34.91 -13.20
N GLN A 148 -14.22 33.85 -12.73
CA GLN A 148 -15.65 33.62 -12.93
C GLN A 148 -16.49 34.69 -12.25
N ARG A 149 -16.14 35.11 -11.02
CA ARG A 149 -16.81 36.20 -10.29
C ARG A 149 -16.75 37.51 -11.07
N ILE A 150 -15.57 37.90 -11.59
CA ILE A 150 -15.41 39.11 -12.40
C ILE A 150 -16.21 38.99 -13.69
N ALA A 151 -16.20 37.84 -14.36
CA ALA A 151 -16.97 37.64 -15.60
C ALA A 151 -18.48 37.81 -15.36
N VAL A 152 -19.02 37.20 -14.29
CA VAL A 152 -20.44 37.36 -13.90
C VAL A 152 -20.78 38.84 -13.65
N GLN A 153 -19.96 39.55 -12.87
CA GLN A 153 -20.18 40.97 -12.58
C GLN A 153 -20.20 41.81 -13.87
N ARG A 154 -19.28 41.59 -14.81
CA ARG A 154 -19.23 42.29 -16.08
C ARG A 154 -20.45 42.03 -16.96
N LEU A 155 -20.96 40.79 -16.98
CA LEU A 155 -22.17 40.46 -17.75
C LEU A 155 -23.40 41.16 -17.17
N VAL A 156 -23.58 41.12 -15.83
CA VAL A 156 -24.68 41.82 -15.16
C VAL A 156 -24.67 43.31 -15.46
N LEU A 157 -23.50 43.97 -15.38
CA LEU A 157 -23.34 45.38 -15.70
C LEU A 157 -23.67 45.71 -17.16
N ARG A 158 -23.56 44.76 -18.07
CA ARG A 158 -23.91 44.88 -19.46
C ARG A 158 -25.33 44.45 -19.82
N GLY A 159 -26.12 44.07 -18.82
CA GLY A 159 -27.51 43.58 -18.98
C GLY A 159 -27.58 42.17 -19.60
N VAL A 160 -26.49 41.42 -19.61
CA VAL A 160 -26.46 40.06 -20.15
C VAL A 160 -26.64 39.06 -19.00
N ASP A 161 -27.51 38.05 -19.21
CA ASP A 161 -27.70 36.99 -18.22
C ASP A 161 -26.42 36.19 -18.01
N PRO A 162 -25.89 36.11 -16.77
CA PRO A 162 -24.70 35.31 -16.43
C PRO A 162 -24.76 33.83 -16.82
N ARG A 163 -25.97 33.27 -17.00
CA ARG A 163 -26.18 31.88 -17.45
C ARG A 163 -25.53 31.59 -18.80
N VAL A 164 -25.22 32.62 -19.60
CA VAL A 164 -24.48 32.49 -20.85
C VAL A 164 -23.07 31.89 -20.62
N LEU A 165 -22.46 32.09 -19.43
CA LEU A 165 -21.16 31.52 -19.11
C LEU A 165 -21.22 30.00 -18.83
N SER A 166 -22.39 29.48 -18.51
CA SER A 166 -22.58 28.05 -18.23
C SER A 166 -23.90 27.56 -18.84
N PRO A 167 -23.99 27.51 -20.18
CA PRO A 167 -25.23 27.11 -20.87
C PRO A 167 -25.60 25.64 -20.60
N ILE A 168 -24.61 24.83 -20.23
CA ILE A 168 -24.79 23.44 -19.85
C ILE A 168 -24.12 23.26 -18.47
N PRO A 169 -24.85 23.48 -17.33
CA PRO A 169 -24.27 23.28 -16.02
C PRO A 169 -24.00 21.78 -15.81
N LEU A 170 -22.74 21.42 -15.58
CA LEU A 170 -22.37 20.06 -15.20
C LEU A 170 -22.59 19.87 -13.71
N GLN A 171 -23.58 19.07 -13.37
CA GLN A 171 -23.81 18.64 -11.99
C GLN A 171 -23.03 17.35 -11.73
N GLN A 172 -21.94 17.44 -11.01
CA GLN A 172 -21.18 16.26 -10.55
C GLN A 172 -21.83 15.70 -9.30
N ILE A 173 -22.31 14.47 -9.39
CA ILE A 173 -22.89 13.74 -8.25
C ILE A 173 -21.88 12.62 -7.90
N ASP A 174 -21.19 12.79 -6.78
CA ASP A 174 -20.30 11.75 -6.27
C ASP A 174 -21.13 10.65 -5.62
N VAL A 175 -21.20 9.50 -6.30
CA VAL A 175 -21.89 8.29 -5.82
C VAL A 175 -20.94 7.30 -5.14
N SER A 176 -19.69 7.70 -4.87
CA SER A 176 -18.74 6.85 -4.17
C SER A 176 -19.20 6.56 -2.74
N THR A 177 -19.16 5.29 -2.37
CA THR A 177 -19.42 4.89 -0.98
C THR A 177 -18.19 5.16 -0.10
N PRO A 178 -18.37 5.42 1.20
CA PRO A 178 -17.25 5.56 2.14
C PRO A 178 -16.31 4.34 2.13
N ALA A 179 -16.85 3.13 1.94
CA ALA A 179 -16.09 1.91 1.77
C ALA A 179 -15.30 1.88 0.44
N GLY A 180 -15.87 2.43 -0.63
CA GLY A 180 -15.18 2.58 -1.92
C GLY A 180 -13.98 3.52 -1.84
N ARG A 181 -14.08 4.62 -1.08
CA ARG A 181 -12.97 5.57 -0.88
C ARG A 181 -11.81 4.97 -0.10
N SER A 182 -12.05 4.02 0.80
CA SER A 182 -11.01 3.37 1.60
C SER A 182 -10.13 2.40 0.81
N VAL A 183 -10.52 2.02 -0.41
CA VAL A 183 -9.83 1.02 -1.25
C VAL A 183 -8.37 1.36 -1.49
N LEU A 184 -8.06 2.62 -1.82
CA LEU A 184 -6.68 3.06 -2.08
C LEU A 184 -5.78 2.86 -0.86
N LEU A 185 -6.31 3.15 0.33
CA LEU A 185 -5.57 3.01 1.58
C LEU A 185 -5.47 1.54 2.00
N LEU A 186 -6.58 0.82 1.97
CA LEU A 186 -6.66 -0.57 2.43
C LEU A 186 -6.13 -1.57 1.40
N GLY A 187 -5.96 -1.15 0.14
CA GLY A 187 -5.42 -2.01 -0.91
C GLY A 187 -4.04 -2.60 -0.59
N MET A 188 -3.23 -1.87 0.16
CA MET A 188 -1.92 -2.34 0.60
C MET A 188 -1.98 -3.31 1.80
N LEU A 189 -3.12 -3.42 2.49
CA LEU A 189 -3.24 -4.22 3.71
C LEU A 189 -2.95 -5.70 3.46
N SER A 190 -3.51 -6.28 2.40
CA SER A 190 -3.25 -7.66 2.02
C SER A 190 -1.78 -7.91 1.64
N PHE A 191 -1.11 -6.92 1.02
CA PHE A 191 0.33 -6.99 0.75
C PHE A 191 1.12 -7.11 2.05
N PHE A 192 0.83 -6.29 3.06
CA PHE A 192 1.49 -6.37 4.37
C PHE A 192 1.21 -7.68 5.10
N LEU A 193 -0.01 -8.20 5.01
CA LEU A 193 -0.36 -9.51 5.60
C LEU A 193 0.44 -10.65 4.95
N VAL A 194 0.48 -10.69 3.62
CA VAL A 194 1.20 -11.74 2.89
C VAL A 194 2.71 -11.64 3.12
N ILE A 195 3.30 -10.45 3.04
CA ILE A 195 4.75 -10.31 3.26
C ILE A 195 5.15 -10.69 4.68
N SER A 196 4.35 -10.31 5.69
CA SER A 196 4.57 -10.69 7.09
C SER A 196 4.50 -12.20 7.28
N MET A 197 3.48 -12.83 6.70
CA MET A 197 3.29 -14.28 6.76
C MET A 197 4.48 -15.03 6.14
N PHE A 198 4.92 -14.64 4.95
CA PHE A 198 6.08 -15.26 4.28
C PHE A 198 7.38 -15.01 5.04
N ALA A 199 7.63 -13.77 5.49
CA ALA A 199 8.83 -13.41 6.24
C ALA A 199 9.01 -14.26 7.50
N SER A 200 7.92 -14.62 8.17
CA SER A 200 7.95 -15.46 9.37
C SER A 200 8.36 -16.91 9.09
N GLY A 201 8.09 -17.41 7.89
CA GLY A 201 8.48 -18.77 7.49
C GLY A 201 9.93 -18.89 7.01
N ILE A 202 10.57 -17.78 6.64
CA ILE A 202 11.90 -17.79 6.01
C ILE A 202 12.94 -18.45 6.91
N SER A 203 13.07 -17.98 8.15
CA SER A 203 14.08 -18.49 9.08
C SER A 203 13.88 -19.97 9.37
N VAL A 204 12.65 -20.38 9.63
CA VAL A 204 12.32 -21.80 9.93
C VAL A 204 12.62 -22.71 8.72
N ALA A 205 12.25 -22.28 7.52
CA ALA A 205 12.53 -23.02 6.31
C ALA A 205 14.04 -23.16 6.02
N ILE A 206 14.79 -22.07 6.23
CA ILE A 206 16.25 -22.06 6.02
C ILE A 206 16.96 -22.90 7.06
N ASP A 207 16.65 -22.72 8.35
CA ASP A 207 17.30 -23.44 9.44
C ASP A 207 17.04 -24.94 9.36
N GLY A 208 15.82 -25.34 9.00
CA GLY A 208 15.44 -26.74 8.82
C GLY A 208 15.97 -27.39 7.52
N THR A 209 16.61 -26.67 6.61
CA THR A 209 17.12 -27.21 5.34
C THR A 209 18.60 -26.90 5.14
N ALA A 210 18.90 -25.73 4.56
CA ALA A 210 20.28 -25.26 4.32
C ALA A 210 21.09 -25.16 5.62
N GLY A 211 20.45 -24.78 6.74
CA GLY A 211 21.09 -24.68 8.05
C GLY A 211 21.53 -26.04 8.59
N GLU A 212 20.71 -27.08 8.46
CA GLU A 212 21.12 -28.44 8.84
C GLU A 212 22.22 -28.98 7.94
N ARG A 213 22.19 -28.66 6.66
CA ARG A 213 23.25 -29.03 5.73
C ARG A 213 24.58 -28.38 6.09
N GLU A 214 24.58 -27.06 6.33
CA GLU A 214 25.79 -26.32 6.68
C GLU A 214 26.39 -26.77 8.01
N ARG A 215 25.54 -27.19 8.97
CA ARG A 215 25.97 -27.75 10.28
C ARG A 215 26.37 -29.23 10.22
N GLY A 216 26.23 -29.92 9.06
CA GLY A 216 26.48 -31.33 8.93
C GLY A 216 25.48 -32.24 9.67
N SER A 217 24.42 -31.71 10.23
CA SER A 217 23.40 -32.47 10.97
C SER A 217 22.42 -33.20 10.05
N LEU A 218 22.33 -32.81 8.81
CA LEU A 218 21.44 -33.46 7.83
C LEU A 218 21.82 -34.90 7.58
N GLU A 219 23.14 -35.22 7.47
CA GLU A 219 23.62 -36.59 7.27
C GLU A 219 23.21 -37.49 8.43
N ALA A 220 23.38 -37.02 9.67
CA ALA A 220 22.98 -37.78 10.85
C ALA A 220 21.44 -38.02 10.91
N LEU A 221 20.63 -37.05 10.48
CA LEU A 221 19.19 -37.22 10.39
C LEU A 221 18.77 -38.23 9.33
N LEU A 222 19.49 -38.30 8.22
CA LEU A 222 19.20 -39.26 7.13
C LEU A 222 19.61 -40.71 7.44
N THR A 223 20.42 -40.95 8.48
CA THR A 223 20.74 -42.31 8.95
C THR A 223 19.65 -42.90 9.89
N LEU A 224 18.71 -42.06 10.36
CA LEU A 224 17.61 -42.54 11.18
C LEU A 224 16.68 -43.44 10.37
N PRO A 225 16.10 -44.51 11.02
CA PRO A 225 15.15 -45.40 10.37
C PRO A 225 13.77 -44.75 10.18
N VAL A 226 13.75 -43.56 9.61
CA VAL A 226 12.54 -42.74 9.33
C VAL A 226 12.51 -42.39 7.86
N ARG A 227 11.32 -42.50 7.25
CA ARG A 227 11.14 -42.09 5.85
C ARG A 227 11.49 -40.61 5.67
N ARG A 228 12.30 -40.27 4.65
CA ARG A 228 12.72 -38.89 4.35
C ARG A 228 11.52 -37.93 4.19
N GLU A 229 10.41 -38.44 3.68
CA GLU A 229 9.15 -37.69 3.52
C GLU A 229 8.55 -37.24 4.85
N VAL A 230 8.69 -38.06 5.88
CA VAL A 230 8.21 -37.77 7.24
C VAL A 230 9.06 -36.67 7.87
N LEU A 231 10.39 -36.70 7.62
CA LEU A 231 11.30 -35.66 8.08
C LEU A 231 10.95 -34.30 7.42
N LEU A 232 10.83 -34.29 6.09
CA LEU A 232 10.47 -33.08 5.37
C LEU A 232 9.06 -32.60 5.75
N GLY A 233 8.11 -33.52 5.92
CA GLY A 233 6.74 -33.20 6.33
C GLY A 233 6.68 -32.52 7.70
N GLY A 234 7.49 -32.94 8.67
CA GLY A 234 7.60 -32.29 9.98
C GLY A 234 8.12 -30.86 9.88
N LYS A 235 9.14 -30.62 9.03
CA LYS A 235 9.71 -29.30 8.77
C LYS A 235 8.72 -28.36 8.06
N LEU A 236 8.03 -28.87 7.05
CA LEU A 236 6.96 -28.14 6.35
C LEU A 236 5.84 -27.72 7.31
N LEU A 237 5.42 -28.62 8.21
CA LEU A 237 4.42 -28.32 9.21
C LEU A 237 4.89 -27.26 10.21
N ALA A 238 6.17 -27.30 10.63
CA ALA A 238 6.73 -26.28 11.53
C ALA A 238 6.76 -24.90 10.84
N THR A 239 7.22 -24.84 9.58
CA THR A 239 7.19 -23.61 8.77
C THR A 239 5.76 -23.09 8.63
N ALA A 240 4.81 -23.94 8.27
CA ALA A 240 3.41 -23.58 8.14
C ALA A 240 2.79 -23.09 9.45
N ALA A 241 3.12 -23.72 10.57
CA ALA A 241 2.65 -23.33 11.90
C ALA A 241 3.15 -21.92 12.28
N MET A 242 4.44 -21.63 12.08
CA MET A 242 5.00 -20.30 12.35
C MET A 242 4.39 -19.24 11.43
N MET A 243 4.19 -19.53 10.14
CA MET A 243 3.48 -18.64 9.20
C MET A 243 2.04 -18.38 9.66
N THR A 244 1.35 -19.41 10.15
CA THR A 244 -0.03 -19.27 10.66
C THR A 244 -0.08 -18.41 11.93
N ILE A 245 0.82 -18.63 12.87
CA ILE A 245 0.93 -17.80 14.09
C ILE A 245 1.16 -16.33 13.71
N ALA A 246 2.13 -16.07 12.84
CA ALA A 246 2.42 -14.71 12.37
C ALA A 246 1.22 -14.09 11.64
N LEU A 247 0.53 -14.86 10.79
CA LEU A 247 -0.68 -14.40 10.10
C LEU A 247 -1.76 -13.96 11.10
N LEU A 248 -2.06 -14.78 12.11
CA LEU A 248 -3.07 -14.46 13.12
C LEU A 248 -2.69 -13.23 13.93
N LEU A 249 -1.43 -13.14 14.36
CA LEU A 249 -0.93 -12.01 15.13
C LEU A 249 -0.94 -10.73 14.30
N THR A 250 -0.48 -10.77 13.04
CA THR A 250 -0.45 -9.60 12.15
C THR A 250 -1.85 -9.13 11.83
N THR A 251 -2.77 -10.06 11.52
CA THR A 251 -4.16 -9.73 11.20
C THR A 251 -4.85 -9.07 12.40
N THR A 252 -4.65 -9.61 13.59
CA THR A 252 -5.18 -9.04 14.84
C THR A 252 -4.56 -7.66 15.12
N GLY A 253 -3.24 -7.54 15.02
CA GLY A 253 -2.51 -6.29 15.23
C GLY A 253 -2.96 -5.20 14.27
N LEU A 254 -3.10 -5.51 12.97
CA LEU A 254 -3.60 -4.56 11.96
C LEU A 254 -5.05 -4.15 12.24
N THR A 255 -5.91 -5.07 12.62
CA THR A 255 -7.32 -4.74 12.95
C THR A 255 -7.39 -3.80 14.16
N ILE A 256 -6.60 -4.06 15.20
CA ILE A 256 -6.51 -3.18 16.36
C ILE A 256 -5.91 -1.82 15.98
N ALA A 257 -4.86 -1.78 15.20
CA ALA A 257 -4.22 -0.55 14.76
C ALA A 257 -5.21 0.32 13.95
N LEU A 258 -5.88 -0.27 12.97
CA LEU A 258 -6.82 0.42 12.09
C LEU A 258 -8.08 0.89 12.83
N SER A 259 -8.57 0.14 13.83
CA SER A 259 -9.72 0.56 14.64
C SER A 259 -9.45 1.81 15.49
N ARG A 260 -8.18 2.17 15.69
CA ARG A 260 -7.76 3.39 16.40
C ARG A 260 -7.57 4.58 15.48
N ILE A 261 -7.59 4.37 14.15
CA ILE A 261 -7.42 5.43 13.16
C ILE A 261 -8.81 5.93 12.77
N GLY A 262 -9.05 7.23 12.89
CA GLY A 262 -10.33 7.87 12.54
C GLY A 262 -10.53 7.96 11.02
N LEU A 263 -10.71 6.84 10.34
CA LEU A 263 -10.98 6.78 8.89
C LEU A 263 -12.22 7.60 8.49
N GLU A 264 -13.18 7.73 9.42
CA GLU A 264 -14.41 8.50 9.24
C GLU A 264 -14.12 9.99 8.98
N GLN A 265 -13.02 10.53 9.53
CA GLN A 265 -12.61 11.92 9.31
C GLN A 265 -12.28 12.23 7.84
N LEU A 266 -11.91 11.19 7.07
CA LEU A 266 -11.70 11.28 5.62
C LEU A 266 -12.93 10.90 4.79
N GLY A 267 -14.08 10.72 5.42
CA GLY A 267 -15.27 10.18 4.75
C GLY A 267 -15.07 8.75 4.25
N MET A 268 -14.17 8.01 4.89
CA MET A 268 -13.85 6.60 4.59
C MET A 268 -14.44 5.69 5.65
N SER A 269 -14.82 4.48 5.26
CA SER A 269 -15.21 3.44 6.21
C SER A 269 -14.59 2.11 5.77
N ALA A 270 -14.29 1.27 6.75
CA ALA A 270 -13.87 -0.10 6.51
C ALA A 270 -14.55 -1.02 7.53
N ASN A 271 -14.91 -2.20 7.06
CA ASN A 271 -15.44 -3.22 7.95
C ASN A 271 -14.27 -3.84 8.75
N LEU A 272 -13.98 -3.27 9.91
CA LEU A 272 -12.85 -3.62 10.78
C LEU A 272 -13.38 -4.14 12.12
N GLY A 273 -13.77 -5.40 12.15
CA GLY A 273 -14.22 -6.06 13.38
C GLY A 273 -13.46 -7.37 13.64
N PRO A 274 -13.61 -7.98 14.82
CA PRO A 274 -12.99 -9.27 15.13
C PRO A 274 -13.40 -10.39 14.14
N ALA A 275 -14.65 -10.37 13.68
CA ALA A 275 -15.13 -11.29 12.65
C ALA A 275 -14.41 -11.08 11.31
N THR A 276 -14.17 -9.83 10.92
CA THR A 276 -13.43 -9.49 9.70
C THR A 276 -11.97 -9.92 9.80
N ALA A 277 -11.33 -9.72 10.96
CA ALA A 277 -9.97 -10.19 11.22
C ALA A 277 -9.87 -11.71 11.06
N PHE A 278 -10.81 -12.45 11.65
CA PHE A 278 -10.88 -13.89 11.51
C PHE A 278 -11.09 -14.32 10.04
N LEU A 279 -11.99 -13.68 9.33
CA LEU A 279 -12.25 -13.98 7.91
C LEU A 279 -11.05 -13.65 7.02
N MET A 280 -10.32 -12.54 7.26
CA MET A 280 -9.08 -12.22 6.55
C MET A 280 -8.03 -13.32 6.77
N ALA A 281 -7.86 -13.78 8.01
CA ALA A 281 -6.96 -14.88 8.30
C ALA A 281 -7.40 -16.18 7.61
N ALA A 282 -8.69 -16.49 7.62
CA ALA A 282 -9.25 -17.67 6.96
C ALA A 282 -9.07 -17.63 5.42
N ILE A 283 -9.22 -16.45 4.79
CA ILE A 283 -8.98 -16.26 3.35
C ILE A 283 -7.50 -16.49 3.01
N LEU A 284 -6.57 -16.08 3.88
CA LEU A 284 -5.13 -16.24 3.65
C LEU A 284 -4.60 -17.62 4.06
N LEU A 285 -5.32 -18.37 4.89
CA LEU A 285 -4.88 -19.67 5.39
C LEU A 285 -4.50 -20.69 4.29
N PRO A 286 -5.24 -20.80 3.15
CA PRO A 286 -4.86 -21.68 2.05
C PRO A 286 -3.52 -21.32 1.38
N LEU A 287 -3.04 -20.09 1.56
CA LEU A 287 -1.75 -19.64 1.04
C LEU A 287 -0.57 -20.08 1.93
N VAL A 288 -0.81 -20.44 3.18
CA VAL A 288 0.23 -20.91 4.12
C VAL A 288 0.98 -22.13 3.58
N PRO A 289 0.32 -23.23 3.17
CA PRO A 289 1.02 -24.38 2.62
C PRO A 289 1.72 -24.09 1.29
N VAL A 290 1.24 -23.12 0.50
CA VAL A 290 1.95 -22.64 -0.70
C VAL A 290 3.27 -22.00 -0.29
N GLY A 291 3.24 -21.11 0.71
CA GLY A 291 4.43 -20.43 1.23
C GLY A 291 5.41 -21.41 1.86
N ALA A 292 4.96 -22.29 2.74
CA ALA A 292 5.79 -23.29 3.36
C ALA A 292 6.47 -24.21 2.32
N GLY A 293 5.70 -24.65 1.33
CA GLY A 293 6.23 -25.44 0.21
C GLY A 293 7.26 -24.68 -0.62
N LEU A 294 6.98 -23.44 -1.00
CA LEU A 294 7.87 -22.58 -1.79
C LEU A 294 9.18 -22.31 -1.05
N LEU A 295 9.08 -21.82 0.20
CA LEU A 295 10.25 -21.46 1.00
C LEU A 295 11.16 -22.68 1.27
N THR A 296 10.56 -23.80 1.69
CA THR A 296 11.30 -25.05 1.96
C THR A 296 11.91 -25.62 0.67
N LEU A 297 11.19 -25.58 -0.45
CA LEU A 297 11.69 -26.04 -1.74
C LEU A 297 12.94 -25.24 -2.14
N VAL A 298 12.85 -23.91 -2.13
CA VAL A 298 13.94 -23.02 -2.54
C VAL A 298 15.13 -23.12 -1.59
N ALA A 299 14.90 -23.13 -0.28
CA ALA A 299 15.94 -23.29 0.72
C ALA A 299 16.66 -24.65 0.61
N SER A 300 15.99 -25.70 0.14
CA SER A 300 16.59 -27.03 -0.05
C SER A 300 17.63 -27.09 -1.16
N PHE A 301 17.61 -26.18 -2.13
CA PHE A 301 18.63 -26.10 -3.17
C PHE A 301 19.93 -25.43 -2.72
N ALA A 302 19.86 -24.58 -1.71
CA ALA A 302 21.01 -23.81 -1.26
C ALA A 302 22.02 -24.69 -0.48
N ARG A 303 23.30 -24.38 -0.62
CA ARG A 303 24.40 -25.10 0.06
C ARG A 303 24.75 -24.44 1.40
N SER A 304 24.40 -23.18 1.60
CA SER A 304 24.67 -22.43 2.82
C SER A 304 23.47 -21.58 3.22
N ILE A 305 23.44 -21.15 4.50
CA ILE A 305 22.42 -20.26 5.02
C ILE A 305 22.38 -18.94 4.25
N ARG A 306 23.54 -18.38 3.87
CA ARG A 306 23.63 -17.12 3.11
C ARG A 306 23.03 -17.26 1.72
N GLU A 307 23.33 -18.35 1.02
CA GLU A 307 22.76 -18.64 -0.29
C GLU A 307 21.25 -18.84 -0.19
N ALA A 308 20.78 -19.58 0.82
CA ALA A 308 19.36 -19.79 1.07
C ALA A 308 18.62 -18.47 1.32
N GLN A 309 19.19 -17.57 2.12
CA GLN A 309 18.60 -16.25 2.38
C GLN A 309 18.43 -15.45 1.09
N ALA A 310 19.40 -15.45 0.20
CA ALA A 310 19.32 -14.76 -1.08
C ALA A 310 18.21 -15.34 -1.98
N TRP A 311 18.19 -16.64 -2.19
CA TRP A 311 17.21 -17.28 -3.06
C TRP A 311 15.79 -17.25 -2.50
N VAL A 312 15.62 -17.46 -1.20
CA VAL A 312 14.32 -17.40 -0.53
C VAL A 312 13.78 -15.96 -0.52
N GLY A 313 14.67 -14.95 -0.32
CA GLY A 313 14.31 -13.56 -0.43
C GLY A 313 13.77 -13.19 -1.83
N ILE A 314 14.39 -13.72 -2.90
CA ILE A 314 13.89 -13.55 -4.27
C ILE A 314 12.57 -14.31 -4.46
N ALA A 315 12.48 -15.54 -4.00
CA ALA A 315 11.29 -16.37 -4.14
C ALA A 315 10.06 -15.76 -3.47
N GLN A 316 10.25 -15.06 -2.34
CA GLN A 316 9.17 -14.32 -1.67
C GLN A 316 8.56 -13.21 -2.53
N LEU A 317 9.32 -12.64 -3.46
CA LEU A 317 8.80 -11.62 -4.38
C LEU A 317 7.72 -12.16 -5.31
N LEU A 318 7.76 -13.46 -5.64
CA LEU A 318 6.81 -14.09 -6.56
C LEU A 318 5.34 -13.92 -6.11
N PRO A 319 4.95 -14.25 -4.86
CA PRO A 319 3.58 -14.05 -4.39
C PRO A 319 3.30 -12.60 -3.92
N THR A 320 4.31 -11.78 -3.62
CA THR A 320 4.10 -10.44 -3.04
C THR A 320 4.12 -9.33 -4.08
N MET A 321 4.96 -9.41 -5.13
CA MET A 321 5.01 -8.38 -6.18
C MET A 321 3.67 -8.16 -6.91
N PRO A 322 2.94 -9.20 -7.33
CA PRO A 322 1.65 -8.98 -7.97
C PRO A 322 0.68 -8.16 -7.11
N LEU A 323 0.71 -8.34 -5.79
CA LEU A 323 -0.15 -7.60 -4.86
C LEU A 323 0.18 -6.10 -4.82
N ALA A 324 1.47 -5.75 -4.87
CA ALA A 324 1.90 -4.35 -4.87
C ALA A 324 1.39 -3.62 -6.13
N PHE A 325 1.45 -4.27 -7.31
CA PHE A 325 0.96 -3.69 -8.55
C PHE A 325 -0.57 -3.66 -8.64
N VAL A 326 -1.22 -4.74 -8.22
CA VAL A 326 -2.68 -4.87 -8.31
C VAL A 326 -3.40 -3.92 -7.38
N SER A 327 -2.83 -3.61 -6.21
CA SER A 327 -3.38 -2.60 -5.30
C SER A 327 -3.46 -1.20 -5.95
N MET A 328 -2.62 -0.92 -6.95
CA MET A 328 -2.66 0.33 -7.72
C MET A 328 -3.66 0.30 -8.88
N LEU A 329 -3.89 -0.87 -9.48
CA LEU A 329 -4.73 -1.04 -10.66
C LEU A 329 -6.21 -1.28 -10.33
N ASN A 330 -6.51 -1.72 -9.10
CA ASN A 330 -7.85 -2.05 -8.60
C ASN A 330 -8.71 -2.86 -9.60
N PRO A 331 -8.23 -4.02 -10.10
CA PRO A 331 -8.93 -4.78 -11.11
C PRO A 331 -10.24 -5.38 -10.56
N THR A 332 -11.23 -5.51 -11.43
CA THR A 332 -12.44 -6.24 -11.11
C THR A 332 -12.17 -7.74 -10.98
N ALA A 333 -12.81 -8.37 -10.01
CA ALA A 333 -12.71 -9.81 -9.83
C ALA A 333 -13.18 -10.56 -11.08
N SER A 334 -12.31 -11.41 -11.63
CA SER A 334 -12.64 -12.32 -12.73
C SER A 334 -12.28 -13.76 -12.35
N PRO A 335 -12.93 -14.78 -12.89
CA PRO A 335 -12.62 -16.17 -12.58
C PRO A 335 -11.14 -16.54 -12.82
N LEU A 336 -10.53 -15.95 -13.84
CA LEU A 336 -9.10 -16.16 -14.14
C LEU A 336 -8.19 -15.62 -13.02
N LEU A 337 -8.47 -14.41 -12.52
CA LEU A 337 -7.71 -13.81 -11.43
C LEU A 337 -7.92 -14.56 -10.11
N MET A 338 -9.10 -15.17 -9.93
CA MET A 338 -9.39 -16.03 -8.77
C MET A 338 -8.62 -17.35 -8.77
N CYS A 339 -8.05 -17.75 -9.90
CA CYS A 339 -7.18 -18.93 -9.98
C CYS A 339 -5.70 -18.63 -9.67
N VAL A 340 -5.32 -17.38 -9.44
CA VAL A 340 -3.93 -16.99 -9.12
C VAL A 340 -3.76 -16.87 -7.61
N PRO A 341 -2.99 -17.76 -6.95
CA PRO A 341 -2.69 -17.63 -5.52
C PRO A 341 -2.07 -16.28 -5.19
N SER A 342 -2.33 -15.76 -4.02
CA SER A 342 -2.07 -14.42 -3.49
C SER A 342 -2.97 -13.33 -4.07
N LEU A 343 -3.15 -13.27 -5.37
CA LEU A 343 -4.02 -12.28 -6.03
C LEU A 343 -5.49 -12.52 -5.72
N SER A 344 -5.94 -13.76 -5.77
CA SER A 344 -7.32 -14.14 -5.41
C SER A 344 -7.65 -13.79 -3.95
N GLN A 345 -6.72 -14.06 -3.02
CA GLN A 345 -6.90 -13.69 -1.62
C GLN A 345 -6.98 -12.17 -1.44
N HIS A 346 -6.14 -11.41 -2.16
CA HIS A 346 -6.24 -9.95 -2.17
C HIS A 346 -7.63 -9.47 -2.58
N LEU A 347 -8.14 -9.96 -3.71
CA LEU A 347 -9.46 -9.57 -4.21
C LEU A 347 -10.59 -9.94 -3.23
N LEU A 348 -10.51 -11.10 -2.59
CA LEU A 348 -11.46 -11.51 -1.55
C LEU A 348 -11.39 -10.62 -0.31
N ILE A 349 -10.19 -10.27 0.15
CA ILE A 349 -9.99 -9.34 1.27
C ILE A 349 -10.57 -7.97 0.94
N MET A 350 -10.36 -7.48 -0.29
CA MET A 350 -10.93 -6.19 -0.71
C MET A 350 -12.47 -6.20 -0.70
N LYS A 351 -13.10 -7.28 -1.19
CA LYS A 351 -14.56 -7.46 -1.07
C LYS A 351 -15.02 -7.49 0.39
N LEU A 352 -14.30 -8.21 1.25
CA LEU A 352 -14.62 -8.32 2.68
C LEU A 352 -14.57 -6.95 3.38
N LEU A 353 -13.53 -6.16 3.12
CA LEU A 353 -13.35 -4.83 3.71
C LEU A 353 -14.41 -3.82 3.25
N ARG A 354 -14.94 -4.00 2.05
CA ARG A 354 -16.08 -3.22 1.52
C ARG A 354 -17.44 -3.71 2.00
N ALA A 355 -17.47 -4.76 2.83
CA ALA A 355 -18.69 -5.46 3.22
C ALA A 355 -19.50 -5.99 2.02
N GLU A 356 -18.84 -6.33 0.92
CA GLU A 356 -19.43 -6.98 -0.25
C GLU A 356 -19.58 -8.49 -0.01
N ALA A 357 -20.59 -9.10 -0.63
CA ALA A 357 -20.80 -10.53 -0.52
C ALA A 357 -19.67 -11.33 -1.21
N LEU A 358 -19.15 -12.33 -0.53
CA LEU A 358 -18.17 -13.25 -1.09
C LEU A 358 -18.90 -14.34 -1.85
N ALA A 359 -18.77 -14.36 -3.18
CA ALA A 359 -19.36 -15.41 -4.01
C ALA A 359 -18.71 -16.76 -3.69
N PRO A 360 -19.49 -17.83 -3.44
CA PRO A 360 -18.93 -19.16 -3.13
C PRO A 360 -17.97 -19.68 -4.21
N LEU A 361 -18.25 -19.35 -5.47
CA LEU A 361 -17.39 -19.72 -6.60
C LEU A 361 -16.01 -19.06 -6.49
N ASP A 362 -15.95 -17.76 -6.18
CA ASP A 362 -14.69 -17.03 -6.03
C ASP A 362 -13.83 -17.63 -4.91
N VAL A 363 -14.47 -17.93 -3.77
CA VAL A 363 -13.80 -18.57 -2.64
C VAL A 363 -13.29 -19.96 -3.00
N SER A 364 -14.12 -20.79 -3.67
CA SER A 364 -13.72 -22.14 -4.06
C SER A 364 -12.58 -22.16 -5.08
N LEU A 365 -12.57 -21.25 -6.06
CA LEU A 365 -11.48 -21.10 -7.02
C LEU A 365 -10.18 -20.67 -6.32
N SER A 366 -10.24 -19.71 -5.41
CA SER A 366 -9.08 -19.22 -4.64
C SER A 366 -8.48 -20.32 -3.75
N VAL A 367 -9.31 -21.04 -3.01
CA VAL A 367 -8.87 -22.15 -2.15
C VAL A 367 -8.33 -23.30 -3.01
N GLY A 368 -9.06 -23.70 -4.05
CA GLY A 368 -8.69 -24.80 -4.92
C GLY A 368 -7.36 -24.56 -5.64
N SER A 369 -7.16 -23.38 -6.21
CA SER A 369 -5.90 -23.01 -6.88
C SER A 369 -4.71 -22.96 -5.91
N SER A 370 -4.92 -22.44 -4.70
CA SER A 370 -3.88 -22.39 -3.68
C SER A 370 -3.50 -23.80 -3.20
N LEU A 371 -4.46 -24.67 -2.93
CA LEU A 371 -4.19 -26.05 -2.54
C LEU A 371 -3.53 -26.86 -3.68
N LEU A 372 -3.92 -26.63 -4.92
CA LEU A 372 -3.26 -27.25 -6.07
C LEU A 372 -1.80 -26.80 -6.17
N MET A 373 -1.51 -25.52 -6.05
CA MET A 373 -0.16 -24.99 -6.06
C MET A 373 0.65 -25.54 -4.88
N ALA A 374 0.07 -25.59 -3.69
CA ALA A 374 0.73 -26.16 -2.51
C ALA A 374 1.11 -27.64 -2.73
N THR A 375 0.18 -28.45 -3.23
CA THR A 375 0.43 -29.87 -3.51
C THR A 375 1.54 -30.08 -4.55
N LEU A 376 1.60 -29.23 -5.59
CA LEU A 376 2.66 -29.24 -6.59
C LEU A 376 4.02 -28.91 -5.96
N LEU A 377 4.11 -27.80 -5.22
CA LEU A 377 5.38 -27.37 -4.59
C LEU A 377 5.88 -28.38 -3.57
N ILE A 378 5.00 -28.85 -2.68
CA ILE A 378 5.33 -29.87 -1.68
C ILE A 378 5.72 -31.19 -2.37
N GLY A 379 5.00 -31.60 -3.42
CA GLY A 379 5.31 -32.79 -4.19
C GLY A 379 6.68 -32.72 -4.86
N ILE A 380 7.07 -31.58 -5.41
CA ILE A 380 8.40 -31.34 -5.97
C ILE A 380 9.46 -31.41 -4.86
N ALA A 381 9.23 -30.72 -3.71
CA ALA A 381 10.14 -30.74 -2.58
C ALA A 381 10.37 -32.16 -2.07
N MET A 382 9.30 -32.97 -1.92
CA MET A 382 9.39 -34.37 -1.50
C MET A 382 10.16 -35.24 -2.51
N ARG A 383 9.96 -35.03 -3.81
CA ARG A 383 10.70 -35.77 -4.85
C ARG A 383 12.19 -35.45 -4.81
N LEU A 384 12.55 -34.18 -4.59
CA LEU A 384 13.95 -33.74 -4.47
C LEU A 384 14.60 -34.35 -3.24
N TYR A 385 13.92 -34.40 -2.10
CA TYR A 385 14.43 -35.01 -0.85
C TYR A 385 14.65 -36.52 -0.96
N ARG A 386 13.99 -37.20 -1.89
CA ARG A 386 14.26 -38.64 -2.18
C ARG A 386 15.55 -38.86 -2.93
N ARG A 387 16.03 -37.90 -3.74
CA ARG A 387 17.25 -38.04 -4.55
C ARG A 387 18.50 -37.86 -3.68
N GLU A 388 19.51 -38.71 -3.90
CA GLU A 388 20.80 -38.67 -3.19
C GLU A 388 21.65 -37.44 -3.53
N SER A 389 21.27 -36.68 -4.58
CA SER A 389 21.97 -35.48 -5.02
C SER A 389 21.98 -34.32 -4.02
N LEU A 390 21.28 -34.45 -2.86
CA LEU A 390 21.36 -33.51 -1.75
C LEU A 390 22.61 -33.72 -0.87
N LEU A 391 23.34 -34.81 -1.03
CA LEU A 391 24.52 -35.16 -0.23
C LEU A 391 25.85 -34.81 -0.94
N GLY A 392 25.79 -34.34 -2.19
CA GLY A 392 26.99 -34.03 -2.99
C GLY A 392 27.08 -32.55 -3.36
#